data_6e466fc891dcd16dc620bd7e8b1b16e7
#
_entry.id   6e466fc891dcd16dc620bd7e8b1b16e7
#
_cell.length_a   1.000
_cell.length_b   1.000
_cell.length_c   1.000
_cell.angle_alpha   90.00
_cell.angle_beta   90.00
_cell.angle_gamma   90.00
#
_symmetry.space_group_name_H-M   'P 1'
#
loop_
_entity.id
_entity.type
_entity.pdbx_description
1 polymer ?
#
loop_
_entity_poly.entity_id
_entity_poly.type
_entity_poly.pdbx_seq_one_letter_code
_entity_poly.pdbx_strand_id
1 'polypeptide(L)'
;MSQSKRNFLFTSESVTEGHPDKIADQISDAVLDEVMRQDPKGRVACETLVTTGLVVVAGEITTSAHVNYDEIARETVRQVGYDNAKYGFDSDTCAVVCTVKRQSADIAMGVDTGGAGDQGLMFGVACDETDELMPMPIQLAHRLTQRLSELRKNGKASFLRPDGKSQVTVEYRDGRPARVDCVVISTQHSEDVANDTLRSAVVEHVIKPIVPAHMLDSNTIFHINPTGRFVIGGPMGDAGLTGRKIIVDSYGGYSRHGGGAFSGKDPSKVDRSACYMARYIAKNVVAAGLATRAEVQLAYAIGVAEPVSVMVDSFGTSTIPEERITQFVRDSFALTPKGIIEALDLRKPIYKPTAAYGHFGRTGPGFTWERTDRADALRKAAGLGVVAEVAVRR
;
A
#
# COMPACT_ATOMS: atom_id res chain seq x y z
N MET A 1 -1.81 -24.85 -20.06
CA MET A 1 -0.38 -25.22 -19.93
C MET A 1 -0.07 -25.33 -18.45
N SER A 2 0.39 -26.48 -17.97
CA SER A 2 0.76 -26.69 -16.56
C SER A 2 1.73 -25.59 -16.12
N GLN A 3 1.47 -24.88 -15.01
CA GLN A 3 2.49 -24.05 -14.38
C GLN A 3 3.74 -24.91 -14.25
N SER A 4 4.83 -24.50 -14.91
CA SER A 4 6.11 -25.18 -14.71
C SER A 4 6.44 -24.98 -13.23
N LYS A 5 6.56 -26.09 -12.49
CA LYS A 5 7.09 -26.11 -11.13
C LYS A 5 8.45 -25.43 -11.15
N ARG A 6 8.50 -24.14 -10.80
CA ARG A 6 9.74 -23.35 -10.83
C ARG A 6 10.24 -23.12 -9.42
N ASN A 7 11.52 -23.31 -9.25
CA ASN A 7 12.23 -22.83 -8.06
C ASN A 7 12.88 -21.50 -8.40
N PHE A 8 12.68 -20.50 -7.56
CA PHE A 8 13.21 -19.15 -7.76
C PHE A 8 13.29 -18.40 -6.43
N LEU A 9 14.07 -17.36 -6.40
CA LEU A 9 14.06 -16.36 -5.33
C LEU A 9 13.24 -15.14 -5.79
N PHE A 10 12.40 -14.62 -4.89
CA PHE A 10 11.67 -13.39 -5.14
C PHE A 10 11.83 -12.43 -3.96
N THR A 11 12.06 -11.17 -4.29
CA THR A 11 12.38 -10.14 -3.30
C THR A 11 11.38 -8.99 -3.38
N SER A 12 10.90 -8.55 -2.23
CA SER A 12 10.15 -7.30 -2.08
C SER A 12 10.74 -6.43 -0.98
N GLU A 13 10.51 -5.14 -1.07
CA GLU A 13 10.94 -4.18 -0.04
C GLU A 13 9.78 -3.37 0.50
N SER A 14 9.97 -2.80 1.68
CA SER A 14 9.07 -1.83 2.30
C SER A 14 9.87 -0.79 3.07
N VAL A 15 9.22 0.32 3.42
CA VAL A 15 9.81 1.40 4.19
C VAL A 15 8.91 1.78 5.36
N THR A 16 9.52 2.36 6.40
CA THR A 16 8.78 2.85 7.57
C THR A 16 7.96 4.11 7.24
N GLU A 17 7.04 4.48 8.12
CA GLU A 17 6.30 5.74 8.07
C GLU A 17 7.21 6.98 8.07
N GLY A 18 8.44 6.86 8.59
CA GLY A 18 9.42 7.93 8.67
C GLY A 18 10.34 8.07 7.46
N HIS A 19 10.18 7.22 6.44
CA HIS A 19 10.86 7.40 5.16
C HIS A 19 10.37 8.69 4.47
N PRO A 20 11.24 9.52 3.86
CA PRO A 20 10.84 10.81 3.28
C PRO A 20 9.66 10.74 2.32
N ASP A 21 9.65 9.79 1.38
CA ASP A 21 8.52 9.61 0.46
C ASP A 21 7.23 9.25 1.21
N LYS A 22 7.30 8.48 2.29
CA LYS A 22 6.10 8.11 3.06
C LYS A 22 5.61 9.23 3.98
N ILE A 23 6.48 10.13 4.41
CA ILE A 23 6.05 11.38 5.07
C ILE A 23 5.25 12.23 4.08
N ALA A 24 5.75 12.38 2.85
CA ALA A 24 5.05 13.10 1.80
C ALA A 24 3.66 12.50 1.49
N ASP A 25 3.59 11.17 1.34
CA ASP A 25 2.33 10.46 1.14
C ASP A 25 1.35 10.66 2.31
N GLN A 26 1.82 10.59 3.56
CA GLN A 26 0.99 10.77 4.75
C GLN A 26 0.47 12.20 4.88
N ILE A 27 1.25 13.22 4.51
CA ILE A 27 0.79 14.61 4.51
C ILE A 27 -0.28 14.79 3.45
N SER A 28 -0.06 14.31 2.22
CA SER A 28 -1.01 14.41 1.12
C SER A 28 -2.33 13.70 1.42
N ASP A 29 -2.29 12.52 2.03
CA ASP A 29 -3.51 11.80 2.44
C ASP A 29 -4.16 12.39 3.69
N ALA A 30 -3.41 13.04 4.58
CA ALA A 30 -3.99 13.79 5.70
C ALA A 30 -4.77 15.02 5.23
N VAL A 31 -4.28 15.71 4.19
CA VAL A 31 -5.01 16.80 3.52
C VAL A 31 -6.29 16.25 2.88
N LEU A 32 -6.22 15.14 2.18
CA LEU A 32 -7.40 14.48 1.60
C LEU A 32 -8.43 14.11 2.68
N ASP A 33 -8.01 13.50 3.78
CA ASP A 33 -8.89 13.11 4.88
C ASP A 33 -9.58 14.31 5.52
N GLU A 34 -8.88 15.45 5.66
CA GLU A 34 -9.47 16.69 6.16
C GLU A 34 -10.55 17.22 5.22
N VAL A 35 -10.30 17.20 3.90
CA VAL A 35 -11.31 17.56 2.91
C VAL A 35 -12.50 16.62 2.98
N MET A 36 -12.28 15.28 2.97
CA MET A 36 -13.37 14.29 2.98
C MET A 36 -14.25 14.38 4.23
N ARG A 37 -13.69 14.80 5.37
CA ARG A 37 -14.43 14.96 6.63
C ARG A 37 -15.45 16.10 6.54
N GLN A 38 -15.11 17.22 5.89
CA GLN A 38 -15.93 18.41 5.79
C GLN A 38 -16.75 18.45 4.49
N ASP A 39 -16.19 17.93 3.40
CA ASP A 39 -16.76 17.94 2.06
C ASP A 39 -16.50 16.61 1.35
N PRO A 40 -17.36 15.59 1.53
CA PRO A 40 -17.20 14.26 0.91
C PRO A 40 -17.22 14.30 -0.64
N LYS A 41 -17.60 15.42 -1.26
CA LYS A 41 -17.59 15.61 -2.71
C LYS A 41 -16.40 16.44 -3.19
N GLY A 42 -15.55 16.90 -2.28
CA GLY A 42 -14.36 17.65 -2.60
C GLY A 42 -13.43 16.89 -3.56
N ARG A 43 -12.76 17.65 -4.42
CA ARG A 43 -11.80 17.14 -5.39
C ARG A 43 -10.40 17.50 -4.94
N VAL A 44 -9.54 16.49 -4.82
CA VAL A 44 -8.20 16.64 -4.28
C VAL A 44 -7.20 15.96 -5.19
N ALA A 45 -6.20 16.71 -5.59
CA ALA A 45 -4.93 16.24 -6.15
C ALA A 45 -3.84 16.99 -5.38
N CYS A 46 -3.35 16.37 -4.30
CA CYS A 46 -2.38 16.96 -3.36
C CYS A 46 -1.06 16.24 -3.47
N GLU A 47 -0.02 17.00 -3.76
CA GLU A 47 1.37 16.56 -3.84
C GLU A 47 2.17 17.22 -2.74
N THR A 48 3.08 16.48 -2.13
CA THR A 48 3.98 16.98 -1.08
C THR A 48 5.42 16.67 -1.42
N LEU A 49 6.31 17.63 -1.20
CA LEU A 49 7.76 17.44 -1.16
C LEU A 49 8.26 17.70 0.24
N VAL A 50 9.14 16.86 0.74
CA VAL A 50 9.86 17.07 2.01
C VAL A 50 11.35 16.99 1.79
N THR A 51 12.10 17.85 2.45
CA THR A 51 13.57 17.84 2.47
C THR A 51 14.06 18.47 3.78
N THR A 52 15.36 18.66 3.96
CA THR A 52 15.93 19.26 5.18
C THR A 52 15.23 20.57 5.53
N GLY A 53 14.56 20.61 6.68
CA GLY A 53 13.89 21.79 7.22
C GLY A 53 12.71 22.34 6.39
N LEU A 54 12.19 21.61 5.38
CA LEU A 54 11.18 22.13 4.47
C LEU A 54 10.13 21.09 4.11
N VAL A 55 8.86 21.53 4.13
CA VAL A 55 7.70 20.85 3.54
C VAL A 55 7.09 21.77 2.49
N VAL A 56 6.83 21.27 1.29
CA VAL A 56 6.06 21.99 0.25
C VAL A 56 4.80 21.17 -0.05
N VAL A 57 3.64 21.79 0.15
CA VAL A 57 2.32 21.21 -0.22
C VAL A 57 1.83 21.94 -1.46
N ALA A 58 1.60 21.21 -2.53
CA ALA A 58 1.16 21.75 -3.82
C ALA A 58 0.01 20.94 -4.41
N GLY A 59 -0.66 21.47 -5.40
CA GLY A 59 -1.68 20.73 -6.14
C GLY A 59 -2.96 21.51 -6.42
N GLU A 60 -3.99 20.78 -6.85
CA GLU A 60 -5.30 21.32 -7.20
C GLU A 60 -6.38 20.74 -6.29
N ILE A 61 -7.03 21.63 -5.53
CA ILE A 61 -8.10 21.24 -4.60
C ILE A 61 -9.32 22.14 -4.84
N THR A 62 -10.46 21.50 -5.12
CA THR A 62 -11.76 22.15 -5.22
C THR A 62 -12.66 21.60 -4.12
N THR A 63 -12.95 22.44 -3.14
CA THR A 63 -13.72 22.04 -1.96
C THR A 63 -14.39 23.25 -1.30
N SER A 64 -15.44 23.00 -0.53
CA SER A 64 -16.02 23.93 0.44
C SER A 64 -15.40 23.83 1.83
N ALA A 65 -14.51 22.84 2.05
CA ALA A 65 -13.83 22.65 3.34
C ALA A 65 -12.82 23.76 3.65
N HIS A 66 -12.67 24.06 4.92
CA HIS A 66 -11.58 24.90 5.41
C HIS A 66 -10.39 24.02 5.83
N VAL A 67 -9.27 24.13 5.11
CA VAL A 67 -8.10 23.27 5.29
C VAL A 67 -6.91 24.09 5.78
N ASN A 68 -6.38 23.75 6.96
CA ASN A 68 -5.15 24.32 7.47
C ASN A 68 -3.96 23.40 7.11
N TYR A 69 -3.36 23.64 5.94
CA TYR A 69 -2.28 22.82 5.40
C TYR A 69 -1.03 22.81 6.28
N ASP A 70 -0.69 23.94 6.91
CA ASP A 70 0.46 24.07 7.81
C ASP A 70 0.30 23.14 9.03
N GLU A 71 -0.84 23.22 9.70
CA GLU A 71 -1.14 22.40 10.88
C GLU A 71 -1.16 20.90 10.54
N ILE A 72 -1.78 20.52 9.41
CA ILE A 72 -1.84 19.12 8.95
C ILE A 72 -0.44 18.58 8.68
N ALA A 73 0.42 19.37 8.03
CA ALA A 73 1.80 18.98 7.75
C ALA A 73 2.58 18.77 9.05
N ARG A 74 2.57 19.76 9.97
CA ARG A 74 3.26 19.69 11.26
C ARG A 74 2.79 18.53 12.12
N GLU A 75 1.48 18.34 12.24
CA GLU A 75 0.91 17.25 13.03
C GLU A 75 1.28 15.87 12.44
N THR A 76 1.32 15.74 11.12
CA THR A 76 1.77 14.51 10.48
C THR A 76 3.26 14.24 10.76
N VAL A 77 4.10 15.24 10.63
CA VAL A 77 5.55 15.16 10.93
C VAL A 77 5.78 14.77 12.41
N ARG A 78 5.00 15.37 13.34
CA ARG A 78 5.06 15.06 14.78
C ARG A 78 4.63 13.61 15.06
N GLN A 79 3.52 13.15 14.48
CA GLN A 79 3.01 11.77 14.67
C GLN A 79 3.97 10.71 14.15
N VAL A 80 4.71 11.01 13.09
CA VAL A 80 5.78 10.15 12.58
C VAL A 80 6.95 10.07 13.55
N GLY A 81 7.20 11.13 14.35
CA GLY A 81 8.25 11.18 15.36
C GLY A 81 9.46 12.02 14.96
N TYR A 82 9.29 12.96 14.06
CA TYR A 82 10.26 14.03 13.80
C TYR A 82 9.91 15.24 14.70
N ASP A 83 10.29 15.14 15.96
CA ASP A 83 9.98 16.06 17.06
C ASP A 83 11.24 16.69 17.69
N ASN A 84 12.38 16.60 17.01
CA ASN A 84 13.66 17.07 17.51
C ASN A 84 14.47 17.72 16.38
N ALA A 85 14.83 18.99 16.58
CA ALA A 85 15.61 19.79 15.62
C ALA A 85 16.96 19.17 15.23
N LYS A 86 17.54 18.31 16.09
CA LYS A 86 18.78 17.56 15.78
C LYS A 86 18.64 16.58 14.61
N TYR A 87 17.41 16.25 14.23
CA TYR A 87 17.15 15.41 13.05
C TYR A 87 17.24 16.18 11.73
N GLY A 88 17.49 17.52 11.77
CA GLY A 88 17.51 18.39 10.61
C GLY A 88 16.16 18.56 9.91
N PHE A 89 15.13 18.01 10.51
CA PHE A 89 13.73 18.09 10.11
C PHE A 89 12.86 17.80 11.33
N ASP A 90 12.01 18.72 11.71
CA ASP A 90 11.10 18.55 12.85
C ASP A 90 9.80 19.35 12.68
N SER A 91 8.77 18.94 13.40
CA SER A 91 7.41 19.49 13.31
C SER A 91 7.31 20.97 13.67
N ASP A 92 8.15 21.46 14.57
CA ASP A 92 8.00 22.80 15.13
C ASP A 92 8.78 23.85 14.32
N THR A 93 9.95 23.48 13.80
CA THR A 93 10.88 24.43 13.16
C THR A 93 10.95 24.30 11.63
N CYS A 94 10.43 23.23 11.01
CA CYS A 94 10.42 23.11 9.55
C CYS A 94 9.59 24.25 8.92
N ALA A 95 10.04 24.74 7.78
CA ALA A 95 9.24 25.65 6.96
C ALA A 95 8.12 24.83 6.23
N VAL A 96 6.92 25.39 6.20
CA VAL A 96 5.81 24.81 5.42
C VAL A 96 5.39 25.83 4.37
N VAL A 97 5.52 25.44 3.09
CA VAL A 97 5.14 26.28 1.94
C VAL A 97 3.95 25.64 1.25
N CYS A 98 2.88 26.43 1.03
CA CYS A 98 1.66 25.96 0.40
C CYS A 98 1.44 26.69 -0.93
N THR A 99 1.23 25.91 -2.01
CA THR A 99 0.85 26.41 -3.34
C THR A 99 -0.27 25.56 -3.91
N VAL A 100 -1.47 25.71 -3.32
CA VAL A 100 -2.67 24.99 -3.71
C VAL A 100 -3.57 25.88 -4.53
N LYS A 101 -4.04 25.39 -5.68
CA LYS A 101 -4.94 26.11 -6.61
C LYS A 101 -6.27 25.34 -6.74
N ARG A 102 -7.27 25.99 -7.34
CA ARG A 102 -8.49 25.29 -7.78
C ARG A 102 -8.23 24.51 -9.06
N GLN A 103 -8.86 23.34 -9.19
CA GLN A 103 -8.82 22.54 -10.40
C GLN A 103 -9.36 23.33 -11.61
N SER A 104 -8.77 23.11 -12.80
CA SER A 104 -9.24 23.76 -14.03
C SER A 104 -10.67 23.29 -14.39
N ALA A 105 -11.45 24.20 -15.01
CA ALA A 105 -12.79 23.88 -15.48
C ALA A 105 -12.81 22.79 -16.55
N ASP A 106 -11.77 22.70 -17.39
CA ASP A 106 -11.68 21.72 -18.47
C ASP A 106 -11.61 20.29 -17.97
N ILE A 107 -10.86 20.05 -16.88
CA ILE A 107 -10.76 18.72 -16.25
C ILE A 107 -12.09 18.37 -15.56
N ALA A 108 -12.78 19.35 -14.98
CA ALA A 108 -14.06 19.13 -14.29
C ALA A 108 -15.15 18.60 -15.25
N MET A 109 -15.20 19.04 -16.50
CA MET A 109 -16.23 18.65 -17.47
C MET A 109 -16.29 17.12 -17.71
N GLY A 110 -15.15 16.44 -17.81
CA GLY A 110 -15.11 14.99 -18.03
C GLY A 110 -15.58 14.15 -16.84
N VAL A 111 -15.40 14.66 -15.63
CA VAL A 111 -15.75 13.96 -14.38
C VAL A 111 -17.20 14.23 -13.96
N ASP A 112 -17.72 15.42 -14.23
CA ASP A 112 -19.08 15.82 -13.83
C ASP A 112 -20.16 15.01 -14.58
N THR A 113 -19.83 14.44 -15.76
CA THR A 113 -20.72 13.53 -16.51
C THR A 113 -20.66 12.07 -16.01
N GLY A 114 -19.85 11.76 -14.98
CA GLY A 114 -19.70 10.42 -14.41
C GLY A 114 -18.65 9.56 -15.11
N GLY A 115 -17.92 10.09 -16.09
CA GLY A 115 -16.80 9.44 -16.75
C GLY A 115 -15.52 9.40 -15.90
N ALA A 116 -14.53 8.62 -16.32
CA ALA A 116 -13.22 8.61 -15.71
C ALA A 116 -12.52 9.96 -15.91
N GLY A 117 -11.88 10.47 -14.85
CA GLY A 117 -11.19 11.77 -14.90
C GLY A 117 -9.86 11.73 -15.67
N ASP A 118 -9.37 10.55 -15.99
CA ASP A 118 -8.16 10.34 -16.79
C ASP A 118 -8.21 8.99 -17.49
N GLN A 119 -7.36 8.78 -18.48
CA GLN A 119 -7.05 7.47 -19.02
C GLN A 119 -6.11 6.72 -18.06
N GLY A 120 -6.13 5.40 -18.10
CA GLY A 120 -5.18 4.61 -17.32
C GLY A 120 -5.50 3.13 -17.30
N LEU A 121 -4.54 2.37 -16.76
CA LEU A 121 -4.69 0.94 -16.52
C LEU A 121 -4.30 0.65 -15.06
N MET A 122 -5.12 -0.12 -14.38
CA MET A 122 -5.03 -0.39 -12.95
C MET A 122 -5.00 -1.88 -12.70
N PHE A 123 -4.17 -2.31 -11.77
CA PHE A 123 -4.02 -3.72 -11.42
C PHE A 123 -4.38 -3.99 -9.97
N GLY A 124 -4.98 -5.17 -9.75
CA GLY A 124 -5.18 -5.73 -8.42
C GLY A 124 -4.78 -7.20 -8.42
N VAL A 125 -4.16 -7.66 -7.33
CA VAL A 125 -3.72 -9.04 -7.18
C VAL A 125 -4.18 -9.63 -5.86
N ALA A 126 -4.43 -10.93 -5.87
CA ALA A 126 -4.51 -11.77 -4.68
C ALA A 126 -3.87 -13.13 -4.95
N CYS A 127 -3.31 -13.73 -3.91
CA CYS A 127 -2.79 -15.11 -3.92
C CYS A 127 -2.94 -15.74 -2.54
N ASP A 128 -2.95 -17.06 -2.48
CA ASP A 128 -3.15 -17.84 -1.25
C ASP A 128 -1.85 -18.10 -0.47
N GLU A 129 -0.91 -17.14 -0.51
CA GLU A 129 0.39 -17.26 0.18
C GLU A 129 0.34 -16.79 1.65
N THR A 130 -0.58 -15.92 1.98
CA THR A 130 -0.80 -15.39 3.34
C THR A 130 -2.30 -15.32 3.66
N ASP A 131 -2.65 -15.19 4.93
CA ASP A 131 -4.05 -15.07 5.38
C ASP A 131 -4.76 -13.84 4.79
N GLU A 132 -3.99 -12.77 4.51
CA GLU A 132 -4.50 -11.56 3.88
C GLU A 132 -4.68 -11.72 2.37
N LEU A 133 -4.33 -12.87 1.81
CA LEU A 133 -4.29 -13.14 0.38
C LEU A 133 -3.34 -12.18 -0.37
N MET A 134 -2.16 -11.98 0.22
CA MET A 134 -1.07 -11.16 -0.32
C MET A 134 0.14 -12.00 -0.64
N PRO A 135 1.00 -11.55 -1.58
CA PRO A 135 2.31 -12.16 -1.78
C PRO A 135 3.16 -12.07 -0.52
N MET A 136 3.77 -13.19 -0.13
CA MET A 136 4.49 -13.30 1.14
C MET A 136 5.67 -12.31 1.29
N PRO A 137 6.53 -12.07 0.26
CA PRO A 137 7.67 -11.17 0.42
C PRO A 137 7.28 -9.74 0.81
N ILE A 138 6.27 -9.16 0.14
CA ILE A 138 5.82 -7.80 0.45
C ILE A 138 5.09 -7.74 1.79
N GLN A 139 4.28 -8.74 2.12
CA GLN A 139 3.56 -8.78 3.39
C GLN A 139 4.54 -8.85 4.58
N LEU A 140 5.57 -9.68 4.49
CA LEU A 140 6.62 -9.74 5.51
C LEU A 140 7.41 -8.42 5.58
N ALA A 141 7.76 -7.82 4.43
CA ALA A 141 8.47 -6.55 4.40
C ALA A 141 7.67 -5.43 5.10
N HIS A 142 6.37 -5.32 4.85
CA HIS A 142 5.49 -4.37 5.53
C HIS A 142 5.44 -4.60 7.05
N ARG A 143 5.25 -5.84 7.47
CA ARG A 143 5.19 -6.19 8.89
C ARG A 143 6.50 -5.88 9.62
N LEU A 144 7.65 -6.08 8.98
CA LEU A 144 8.95 -5.75 9.55
C LEU A 144 9.12 -4.25 9.76
N THR A 145 8.78 -3.41 8.77
CA THR A 145 8.87 -1.95 8.90
C THR A 145 7.85 -1.39 9.90
N GLN A 146 6.64 -1.94 9.93
CA GLN A 146 5.65 -1.61 10.95
C GLN A 146 6.17 -1.94 12.36
N ARG A 147 6.80 -3.12 12.53
CA ARG A 147 7.35 -3.55 13.80
C ARG A 147 8.49 -2.66 14.30
N LEU A 148 9.34 -2.16 13.40
CA LEU A 148 10.36 -1.15 13.76
C LEU A 148 9.72 0.11 14.36
N SER A 149 8.67 0.63 13.72
CA SER A 149 7.96 1.81 14.20
C SER A 149 7.24 1.57 15.52
N GLU A 150 6.63 0.40 15.71
CA GLU A 150 6.01 0.01 16.98
C GLU A 150 7.01 -0.01 18.14
N LEU A 151 8.18 -0.62 17.94
CA LEU A 151 9.23 -0.71 18.98
C LEU A 151 9.79 0.67 19.33
N ARG A 152 9.92 1.56 18.36
CA ARG A 152 10.33 2.94 18.57
C ARG A 152 9.28 3.69 19.39
N LYS A 153 8.01 3.68 18.93
CA LYS A 153 6.91 4.45 19.52
C LYS A 153 6.53 3.99 20.93
N ASN A 154 6.66 2.70 21.24
CA ASN A 154 6.37 2.17 22.57
C ASN A 154 7.57 2.22 23.54
N GLY A 155 8.71 2.78 23.12
CA GLY A 155 9.92 2.97 23.93
C GLY A 155 10.75 1.71 24.18
N LYS A 156 10.37 0.54 23.64
CA LYS A 156 11.13 -0.72 23.81
C LYS A 156 12.49 -0.70 23.11
N ALA A 157 12.65 0.14 22.08
CA ALA A 157 13.90 0.38 21.37
C ALA A 157 14.07 1.88 21.13
N SER A 158 14.30 2.65 22.19
CA SER A 158 14.38 4.10 22.19
C SER A 158 15.54 4.66 21.34
N PHE A 159 16.51 3.82 21.00
CA PHE A 159 17.58 4.17 20.07
C PHE A 159 17.16 4.17 18.60
N LEU A 160 16.01 3.59 18.23
CA LEU A 160 15.50 3.65 16.87
C LEU A 160 14.98 5.05 16.53
N ARG A 161 15.20 5.46 15.28
CA ARG A 161 14.72 6.70 14.69
C ARG A 161 13.66 6.41 13.63
N PRO A 162 12.92 7.43 13.13
CA PRO A 162 11.76 7.20 12.30
C PRO A 162 12.02 6.52 10.95
N ASP A 163 13.17 6.80 10.31
CA ASP A 163 13.48 6.26 8.98
C ASP A 163 14.00 4.83 9.02
N GLY A 164 13.57 4.03 8.07
CA GLY A 164 14.02 2.65 7.93
C GLY A 164 13.42 1.95 6.73
N LYS A 165 14.08 0.86 6.34
CA LYS A 165 13.71 0.02 5.21
C LYS A 165 13.82 -1.44 5.59
N SER A 166 13.00 -2.28 4.98
CA SER A 166 13.14 -3.73 5.00
C SER A 166 13.16 -4.28 3.59
N GLN A 167 13.84 -5.38 3.37
CA GLN A 167 13.76 -6.17 2.16
C GLN A 167 13.73 -7.64 2.55
N VAL A 168 12.83 -8.41 1.94
CA VAL A 168 12.66 -9.83 2.21
C VAL A 168 12.79 -10.60 0.92
N THR A 169 13.71 -11.56 0.89
CA THR A 169 13.85 -12.54 -0.19
C THR A 169 13.29 -13.88 0.27
N VAL A 170 12.30 -14.38 -0.45
CA VAL A 170 11.66 -15.67 -0.22
C VAL A 170 12.09 -16.66 -1.30
N GLU A 171 12.50 -17.85 -0.89
CA GLU A 171 12.69 -18.97 -1.79
C GLU A 171 11.36 -19.65 -2.06
N TYR A 172 11.05 -19.78 -3.36
CA TYR A 172 9.89 -20.51 -3.86
C TYR A 172 10.34 -21.89 -4.36
N ARG A 173 9.64 -22.93 -3.92
CA ARG A 173 9.78 -24.29 -4.43
C ARG A 173 8.47 -24.75 -5.04
N ASP A 174 8.53 -25.27 -6.23
CA ASP A 174 7.34 -25.66 -7.00
C ASP A 174 6.28 -24.53 -7.07
N GLY A 175 6.73 -23.26 -7.12
CA GLY A 175 5.87 -22.07 -7.18
C GLY A 175 5.22 -21.69 -5.85
N ARG A 176 5.62 -22.27 -4.72
CA ARG A 176 5.12 -21.95 -3.37
C ARG A 176 6.23 -21.41 -2.47
N PRO A 177 5.91 -20.44 -1.58
CA PRO A 177 6.88 -19.99 -0.57
C PRO A 177 7.35 -21.16 0.28
N ALA A 178 8.66 -21.33 0.42
CA ALA A 178 9.26 -22.44 1.15
C ALA A 178 10.08 -21.98 2.36
N ARG A 179 10.90 -20.95 2.23
CA ARG A 179 11.72 -20.37 3.30
C ARG A 179 12.07 -18.91 3.01
N VAL A 180 12.42 -18.18 4.03
CA VAL A 180 13.03 -16.86 3.88
C VAL A 180 14.54 -17.06 3.69
N ASP A 181 15.03 -16.62 2.54
CA ASP A 181 16.43 -16.73 2.18
C ASP A 181 17.26 -15.60 2.78
N CYS A 182 16.76 -14.36 2.66
CA CYS A 182 17.47 -13.18 3.15
C CYS A 182 16.49 -12.13 3.70
N VAL A 183 16.89 -11.50 4.81
CA VAL A 183 16.22 -10.29 5.35
C VAL A 183 17.25 -9.17 5.46
N VAL A 184 16.96 -8.04 4.82
CA VAL A 184 17.73 -6.81 4.98
C VAL A 184 16.91 -5.81 5.78
N ILE A 185 17.49 -5.26 6.84
CA ILE A 185 16.93 -4.16 7.62
C ILE A 185 17.94 -3.01 7.63
N SER A 186 17.54 -1.85 7.14
CA SER A 186 18.26 -0.60 7.31
C SER A 186 17.39 0.31 8.18
N THR A 187 17.84 0.63 9.37
CA THR A 187 17.06 1.44 10.33
C THR A 187 17.92 2.57 10.89
N GLN A 188 17.36 3.76 10.85
CA GLN A 188 17.97 4.94 11.47
C GLN A 188 18.02 4.76 13.00
N HIS A 189 19.12 5.19 13.62
CA HIS A 189 19.36 4.99 15.04
C HIS A 189 20.08 6.17 15.68
N SER A 190 20.07 6.23 17.03
CA SER A 190 20.84 7.19 17.81
C SER A 190 22.34 6.93 17.66
N GLU A 191 23.14 7.97 17.84
CA GLU A 191 24.59 7.92 17.62
C GLU A 191 25.33 7.03 18.63
N ASP A 192 24.74 6.87 19.81
CA ASP A 192 25.33 6.22 21.00
C ASP A 192 25.08 4.70 21.06
N VAL A 193 24.23 4.14 20.20
CA VAL A 193 23.97 2.70 20.20
C VAL A 193 25.08 1.91 19.50
N ALA A 194 25.59 0.86 20.16
CA ALA A 194 26.55 -0.04 19.55
C ALA A 194 25.89 -0.91 18.47
N ASN A 195 26.61 -1.18 17.36
CA ASN A 195 26.09 -1.98 16.24
C ASN A 195 25.64 -3.38 16.65
N ASP A 196 26.35 -4.06 17.56
CA ASP A 196 25.97 -5.40 18.03
C ASP A 196 24.66 -5.37 18.84
N THR A 197 24.46 -4.33 19.64
CA THR A 197 23.20 -4.11 20.37
C THR A 197 22.05 -3.87 19.42
N LEU A 198 22.24 -2.99 18.42
CA LEU A 198 21.26 -2.73 17.38
C LEU A 198 20.90 -4.02 16.61
N ARG A 199 21.95 -4.76 16.15
CA ARG A 199 21.76 -5.99 15.40
C ARG A 199 20.98 -7.03 16.20
N SER A 200 21.38 -7.28 17.45
CA SER A 200 20.71 -8.25 18.32
C SER A 200 19.25 -7.86 18.57
N ALA A 201 19.00 -6.59 18.87
CA ALA A 201 17.63 -6.10 19.10
C ALA A 201 16.74 -6.25 17.85
N VAL A 202 17.26 -5.93 16.66
CA VAL A 202 16.49 -6.08 15.41
C VAL A 202 16.19 -7.55 15.13
N VAL A 203 17.15 -8.46 15.30
CA VAL A 203 16.91 -9.90 15.09
C VAL A 203 15.87 -10.42 16.07
N GLU A 204 16.03 -10.15 17.37
CA GLU A 204 15.18 -10.75 18.41
C GLU A 204 13.79 -10.09 18.50
N HIS A 205 13.68 -8.79 18.28
CA HIS A 205 12.43 -8.06 18.53
C HIS A 205 11.70 -7.63 17.26
N VAL A 206 12.36 -7.66 16.08
CA VAL A 206 11.75 -7.32 14.80
C VAL A 206 11.59 -8.57 13.93
N ILE A 207 12.70 -9.27 13.59
CA ILE A 207 12.66 -10.34 12.59
C ILE A 207 11.95 -11.59 13.14
N LYS A 208 12.42 -12.15 14.24
CA LYS A 208 11.89 -13.40 14.79
C LYS A 208 10.40 -13.37 15.16
N PRO A 209 9.83 -12.25 15.68
CA PRO A 209 8.41 -12.20 15.95
C PRO A 209 7.52 -12.07 14.70
N ILE A 210 8.06 -11.64 13.57
CA ILE A 210 7.31 -11.37 12.34
C ILE A 210 7.42 -12.51 11.33
N VAL A 211 8.63 -13.04 11.14
CA VAL A 211 8.87 -14.14 10.19
C VAL A 211 8.48 -15.46 10.86
N PRO A 212 7.59 -16.27 10.26
CA PRO A 212 7.22 -17.56 10.85
C PRO A 212 8.45 -18.44 11.08
N ALA A 213 8.56 -19.04 12.26
CA ALA A 213 9.75 -19.79 12.67
C ALA A 213 10.10 -20.93 11.70
N HIS A 214 9.11 -21.59 11.09
CA HIS A 214 9.32 -22.66 10.12
C HIS A 214 9.90 -22.19 8.78
N MET A 215 9.89 -20.87 8.53
CA MET A 215 10.48 -20.26 7.33
C MET A 215 11.91 -19.78 7.55
N LEU A 216 12.43 -19.84 8.78
CA LEU A 216 13.81 -19.50 9.13
C LEU A 216 14.62 -20.77 9.35
N ASP A 217 15.83 -20.81 8.81
CA ASP A 217 16.78 -21.89 9.01
C ASP A 217 18.21 -21.37 9.21
N SER A 218 19.18 -22.28 9.36
CA SER A 218 20.60 -21.92 9.54
C SER A 218 21.22 -21.21 8.34
N ASN A 219 20.57 -21.27 7.16
CA ASN A 219 21.06 -20.66 5.92
C ASN A 219 20.41 -19.29 5.69
N THR A 220 19.43 -18.88 6.51
CA THR A 220 18.79 -17.56 6.40
C THR A 220 19.79 -16.46 6.74
N ILE A 221 19.96 -15.51 5.81
CA ILE A 221 20.93 -14.41 5.94
C ILE A 221 20.24 -13.16 6.49
N PHE A 222 20.85 -12.55 7.51
CA PHE A 222 20.40 -11.27 8.07
C PHE A 222 21.42 -10.17 7.82
N HIS A 223 21.05 -9.16 7.02
CA HIS A 223 21.80 -7.94 6.82
C HIS A 223 21.16 -6.80 7.61
N ILE A 224 21.75 -6.41 8.74
CA ILE A 224 21.25 -5.33 9.58
C ILE A 224 22.23 -4.17 9.51
N ASN A 225 21.80 -3.02 9.00
CA ASN A 225 22.64 -1.85 8.74
C ASN A 225 24.00 -2.25 8.14
N PRO A 226 24.04 -2.87 6.95
CA PRO A 226 25.28 -3.45 6.41
C PRO A 226 26.39 -2.42 6.18
N THR A 227 26.06 -1.13 6.10
CA THR A 227 27.02 -0.01 6.03
C THR A 227 27.57 0.39 7.40
N GLY A 228 27.07 -0.20 8.49
CA GLY A 228 27.51 0.01 9.86
C GLY A 228 26.86 1.17 10.59
N ARG A 229 26.57 2.30 9.93
CA ARG A 229 26.00 3.50 10.59
C ARG A 229 24.88 4.10 9.76
N PHE A 230 23.73 4.38 10.42
CA PHE A 230 22.60 5.09 9.81
C PHE A 230 22.00 6.07 10.85
N VAL A 231 22.73 7.14 11.12
CA VAL A 231 22.32 8.20 12.07
C VAL A 231 21.63 9.35 11.34
N ILE A 232 22.17 9.78 10.19
CA ILE A 232 21.53 10.78 9.33
C ILE A 232 20.55 10.04 8.42
N GLY A 233 19.28 10.40 8.50
CA GLY A 233 18.19 9.79 7.73
C GLY A 233 16.98 10.72 7.68
N GLY A 234 15.86 10.21 7.17
CA GLY A 234 14.68 11.01 6.94
C GLY A 234 14.91 12.13 5.94
N PRO A 235 14.11 13.22 5.96
CA PRO A 235 14.25 14.35 5.03
C PRO A 235 15.59 15.08 5.08
N MET A 236 16.37 14.89 6.14
CA MET A 236 17.76 15.38 6.20
C MET A 236 18.71 14.58 5.31
N GLY A 237 18.44 13.28 5.16
CA GLY A 237 19.28 12.38 4.36
C GLY A 237 18.92 12.35 2.88
N ASP A 238 17.64 12.42 2.56
CA ASP A 238 17.12 12.36 1.18
C ASP A 238 15.77 13.10 1.10
N ALA A 239 15.49 13.69 -0.06
CA ALA A 239 14.21 14.32 -0.32
C ALA A 239 13.11 13.28 -0.59
N GLY A 240 11.90 13.56 -0.10
CA GLY A 240 10.72 12.75 -0.34
C GLY A 240 9.67 13.45 -1.17
N LEU A 241 8.94 12.69 -1.99
CA LEU A 241 7.81 13.18 -2.76
C LEU A 241 6.65 12.19 -2.69
N THR A 242 5.43 12.73 -2.78
CA THR A 242 4.22 11.93 -2.92
C THR A 242 4.29 11.04 -4.16
N GLY A 243 3.88 9.77 -4.01
CA GLY A 243 3.76 8.83 -5.13
C GLY A 243 5.08 8.25 -5.65
N ARG A 244 6.18 8.31 -4.89
CA ARG A 244 7.46 7.70 -5.28
C ARG A 244 7.69 6.29 -4.73
N LYS A 245 6.73 5.71 -4.01
CA LYS A 245 6.81 4.35 -3.45
C LYS A 245 5.67 3.45 -3.94
N ILE A 246 5.25 3.63 -5.22
CA ILE A 246 4.09 2.96 -5.80
C ILE A 246 4.18 1.43 -5.79
N ILE A 247 5.37 0.86 -5.85
CA ILE A 247 5.58 -0.58 -5.79
C ILE A 247 5.48 -1.08 -4.34
N VAL A 248 6.02 -0.32 -3.37
CA VAL A 248 5.82 -0.58 -1.94
C VAL A 248 4.34 -0.44 -1.55
N ASP A 249 3.65 0.56 -2.10
CA ASP A 249 2.23 0.81 -1.83
C ASP A 249 1.31 -0.31 -2.34
N SER A 250 1.76 -1.10 -3.31
CA SER A 250 0.98 -2.15 -3.95
C SER A 250 1.48 -3.56 -3.60
N TYR A 251 2.18 -4.24 -4.47
CA TYR A 251 2.48 -5.67 -4.32
C TYR A 251 3.97 -6.01 -4.36
N GLY A 252 4.87 -5.03 -4.16
CA GLY A 252 6.31 -5.27 -4.06
C GLY A 252 6.94 -5.88 -5.32
N GLY A 253 6.38 -5.60 -6.49
CA GLY A 253 6.85 -6.14 -7.78
C GLY A 253 6.27 -7.50 -8.17
N TYR A 254 5.40 -8.09 -7.34
CA TYR A 254 4.78 -9.39 -7.62
C TYR A 254 3.74 -9.34 -8.75
N SER A 255 3.19 -8.18 -9.02
CA SER A 255 2.19 -7.92 -10.06
C SER A 255 2.63 -6.83 -11.02
N ARG A 256 1.94 -6.76 -12.16
CA ARG A 256 2.00 -5.59 -13.04
C ARG A 256 1.55 -4.34 -12.29
N HIS A 257 1.96 -3.17 -12.76
CA HIS A 257 1.55 -1.88 -12.21
C HIS A 257 1.27 -0.89 -13.34
N GLY A 258 0.19 -0.11 -13.20
CA GLY A 258 -0.22 0.87 -14.22
C GLY A 258 0.54 2.20 -14.17
N GLY A 259 1.34 2.43 -13.13
CA GLY A 259 2.13 3.66 -12.95
C GLY A 259 1.45 4.74 -12.10
N GLY A 260 0.14 4.66 -11.84
CA GLY A 260 -0.61 5.64 -11.05
C GLY A 260 -0.28 5.56 -9.55
N ALA A 261 0.03 6.70 -8.93
CA ALA A 261 0.15 6.82 -7.48
C ALA A 261 -1.22 6.96 -6.81
N PHE A 262 -1.31 6.60 -5.53
CA PHE A 262 -2.56 6.62 -4.74
C PHE A 262 -2.69 7.87 -3.86
N SER A 263 -1.69 8.12 -3.00
CA SER A 263 -1.74 9.16 -1.97
C SER A 263 -1.99 10.55 -2.57
N GLY A 264 -2.76 11.36 -1.87
CA GLY A 264 -3.13 12.71 -2.29
C GLY A 264 -4.27 12.79 -3.31
N LYS A 265 -4.77 11.66 -3.82
CA LYS A 265 -5.85 11.60 -4.82
C LYS A 265 -7.17 11.21 -4.18
N ASP A 266 -8.22 12.02 -4.39
CA ASP A 266 -9.59 11.65 -4.01
C ASP A 266 -10.13 10.50 -4.87
N PRO A 267 -11.21 9.80 -4.43
CA PRO A 267 -11.68 8.57 -5.08
C PRO A 267 -12.26 8.77 -6.49
N SER A 268 -12.44 9.99 -6.99
CA SER A 268 -12.80 10.23 -8.40
C SER A 268 -11.66 9.90 -9.36
N LYS A 269 -10.43 9.85 -8.87
CA LYS A 269 -9.25 9.44 -9.64
C LYS A 269 -9.19 7.91 -9.70
N VAL A 270 -9.38 7.35 -10.90
CA VAL A 270 -9.39 5.91 -11.15
C VAL A 270 -8.06 5.23 -10.83
N ASP A 271 -6.94 5.95 -10.89
CA ASP A 271 -5.63 5.47 -10.41
C ASP A 271 -5.74 4.86 -9.01
N ARG A 272 -6.49 5.47 -8.13
CA ARG A 272 -6.70 4.99 -6.76
C ARG A 272 -7.90 4.06 -6.67
N SER A 273 -9.09 4.54 -7.02
CA SER A 273 -10.34 3.82 -6.80
C SER A 273 -10.42 2.52 -7.59
N ALA A 274 -9.96 2.50 -8.85
CA ALA A 274 -10.00 1.29 -9.66
C ALA A 274 -8.90 0.29 -9.28
N CYS A 275 -7.74 0.72 -8.76
CA CYS A 275 -6.79 -0.21 -8.15
C CYS A 275 -7.38 -0.90 -6.91
N TYR A 276 -8.12 -0.16 -6.08
CA TYR A 276 -8.82 -0.72 -4.92
C TYR A 276 -9.92 -1.70 -5.35
N MET A 277 -10.68 -1.37 -6.39
CA MET A 277 -11.67 -2.28 -6.96
C MET A 277 -11.01 -3.52 -7.57
N ALA A 278 -9.93 -3.37 -8.31
CA ALA A 278 -9.19 -4.51 -8.88
C ALA A 278 -8.65 -5.45 -7.78
N ARG A 279 -8.16 -4.89 -6.66
CA ARG A 279 -7.79 -5.68 -5.46
C ARG A 279 -9.00 -6.39 -4.87
N TYR A 280 -10.12 -5.70 -4.68
CA TYR A 280 -11.34 -6.28 -4.15
C TYR A 280 -11.84 -7.45 -5.00
N ILE A 281 -11.83 -7.31 -6.32
CA ILE A 281 -12.19 -8.38 -7.26
C ILE A 281 -11.22 -9.57 -7.13
N ALA A 282 -9.91 -9.32 -7.26
CA ALA A 282 -8.89 -10.37 -7.19
C ALA A 282 -8.99 -11.17 -5.88
N LYS A 283 -9.19 -10.46 -4.76
CA LYS A 283 -9.32 -11.07 -3.44
C LYS A 283 -10.57 -11.95 -3.34
N ASN A 284 -11.70 -11.51 -3.86
CA ASN A 284 -12.94 -12.31 -3.89
C ASN A 284 -12.84 -13.53 -4.84
N VAL A 285 -12.13 -13.41 -5.96
CA VAL A 285 -11.87 -14.54 -6.88
C VAL A 285 -11.07 -15.63 -6.17
N VAL A 286 -9.99 -15.26 -5.46
CA VAL A 286 -9.17 -16.23 -4.72
C VAL A 286 -9.93 -16.78 -3.51
N ALA A 287 -10.60 -15.94 -2.72
CA ALA A 287 -11.41 -16.38 -1.58
C ALA A 287 -12.57 -17.32 -1.98
N ALA A 288 -13.14 -17.14 -3.18
CA ALA A 288 -14.13 -18.06 -3.75
C ALA A 288 -13.54 -19.40 -4.16
N GLY A 289 -12.22 -19.58 -4.17
CA GLY A 289 -11.55 -20.79 -4.65
C GLY A 289 -11.62 -20.96 -6.17
N LEU A 290 -11.83 -19.86 -6.92
CA LEU A 290 -11.83 -19.88 -8.38
C LEU A 290 -10.42 -19.94 -8.96
N ALA A 291 -9.43 -19.45 -8.21
CA ALA A 291 -8.00 -19.54 -8.51
C ALA A 291 -7.19 -19.48 -7.22
N THR A 292 -5.94 -19.94 -7.22
CA THR A 292 -5.00 -19.74 -6.09
C THR A 292 -4.20 -18.46 -6.24
N ARG A 293 -4.18 -17.88 -7.44
CA ARG A 293 -3.63 -16.56 -7.77
C ARG A 293 -4.52 -15.90 -8.83
N ALA A 294 -4.82 -14.63 -8.66
CA ALA A 294 -5.56 -13.85 -9.64
C ALA A 294 -4.98 -12.44 -9.73
N GLU A 295 -4.75 -11.97 -10.95
CA GLU A 295 -4.47 -10.58 -11.29
C GLU A 295 -5.61 -10.03 -12.13
N VAL A 296 -6.11 -8.87 -11.75
CA VAL A 296 -7.20 -8.18 -12.45
C VAL A 296 -6.68 -6.87 -13.02
N GLN A 297 -6.91 -6.64 -14.31
CA GLN A 297 -6.70 -5.35 -14.94
C GLN A 297 -8.04 -4.68 -15.24
N LEU A 298 -8.14 -3.41 -14.86
CA LEU A 298 -9.18 -2.49 -15.30
C LEU A 298 -8.51 -1.35 -16.08
N ALA A 299 -9.09 -0.95 -17.22
CA ALA A 299 -8.57 0.17 -17.99
C ALA A 299 -9.69 1.14 -18.36
N TYR A 300 -9.39 2.44 -18.34
CA TYR A 300 -10.36 3.51 -18.62
C TYR A 300 -9.83 4.48 -19.67
N ALA A 301 -10.76 5.08 -20.39
CA ALA A 301 -10.52 6.27 -21.22
C ALA A 301 -11.10 7.50 -20.53
N ILE A 302 -10.45 8.65 -20.68
CA ILE A 302 -10.92 9.91 -20.12
C ILE A 302 -12.36 10.22 -20.60
N GLY A 303 -13.22 10.64 -19.68
CA GLY A 303 -14.62 10.98 -19.98
C GLY A 303 -15.55 9.77 -20.19
N VAL A 304 -15.04 8.53 -20.20
CA VAL A 304 -15.85 7.31 -20.38
C VAL A 304 -16.07 6.63 -19.03
N ALA A 305 -17.31 6.29 -18.71
CA ALA A 305 -17.66 5.68 -17.43
C ALA A 305 -17.35 4.18 -17.39
N GLU A 306 -17.68 3.45 -18.46
CA GLU A 306 -17.40 2.02 -18.52
C GLU A 306 -15.93 1.75 -18.80
N PRO A 307 -15.31 0.70 -18.16
CA PRO A 307 -13.96 0.32 -18.48
C PRO A 307 -13.83 -0.14 -19.94
N VAL A 308 -12.81 0.36 -20.63
CA VAL A 308 -12.49 -0.07 -22.01
C VAL A 308 -11.92 -1.49 -22.05
N SER A 309 -11.37 -1.97 -20.94
CA SER A 309 -10.86 -3.34 -20.79
C SER A 309 -11.03 -3.85 -19.37
N VAL A 310 -11.42 -5.13 -19.25
CA VAL A 310 -11.42 -5.92 -18.02
C VAL A 310 -10.77 -7.25 -18.34
N MET A 311 -9.69 -7.59 -17.65
CA MET A 311 -8.95 -8.85 -17.81
C MET A 311 -8.77 -9.51 -16.44
N VAL A 312 -8.90 -10.83 -16.40
CA VAL A 312 -8.49 -11.67 -15.27
C VAL A 312 -7.45 -12.66 -15.77
N ASP A 313 -6.29 -12.68 -15.12
CA ASP A 313 -5.20 -13.65 -15.36
C ASP A 313 -5.02 -14.48 -14.09
N SER A 314 -5.29 -15.77 -14.17
CA SER A 314 -5.11 -16.71 -13.04
C SER A 314 -3.73 -17.37 -13.03
N PHE A 315 -2.88 -17.07 -13.98
CA PHE A 315 -1.58 -17.72 -14.17
C PHE A 315 -1.70 -19.24 -14.30
N GLY A 316 -2.81 -19.74 -14.85
CA GLY A 316 -3.08 -21.16 -15.01
C GLY A 316 -3.50 -21.88 -13.72
N THR A 317 -3.90 -21.16 -12.68
CA THR A 317 -4.36 -21.73 -11.40
C THR A 317 -5.89 -21.79 -11.28
N SER A 318 -6.63 -21.32 -12.28
CA SER A 318 -8.09 -21.29 -12.26
C SER A 318 -8.72 -22.70 -12.24
N THR A 319 -9.82 -22.81 -11.51
CA THR A 319 -10.63 -24.04 -11.42
C THR A 319 -11.72 -24.12 -12.50
N ILE A 320 -11.97 -23.00 -13.19
CA ILE A 320 -12.90 -22.87 -14.31
C ILE A 320 -12.24 -22.02 -15.42
N PRO A 321 -12.76 -21.99 -16.66
CA PRO A 321 -12.21 -21.14 -17.71
C PRO A 321 -12.15 -19.66 -17.30
N GLU A 322 -11.03 -18.98 -17.58
CA GLU A 322 -10.79 -17.58 -17.19
C GLU A 322 -11.81 -16.61 -17.81
N GLU A 323 -12.29 -16.91 -19.01
CA GLU A 323 -13.34 -16.13 -19.68
C GLU A 323 -14.63 -16.10 -18.84
N ARG A 324 -14.96 -17.20 -18.16
CA ARG A 324 -16.11 -17.26 -17.25
C ARG A 324 -15.84 -16.42 -15.99
N ILE A 325 -14.65 -16.45 -15.45
CA ILE A 325 -14.29 -15.59 -14.30
C ILE A 325 -14.41 -14.12 -14.71
N THR A 326 -13.87 -13.74 -15.87
CA THR A 326 -13.99 -12.39 -16.41
C THR A 326 -15.44 -11.95 -16.60
N GLN A 327 -16.31 -12.85 -17.10
CA GLN A 327 -17.73 -12.57 -17.22
C GLN A 327 -18.40 -12.36 -15.85
N PHE A 328 -18.12 -13.21 -14.86
CA PHE A 328 -18.63 -13.02 -13.50
C PHE A 328 -18.18 -11.69 -12.89
N VAL A 329 -16.94 -11.26 -13.16
CA VAL A 329 -16.45 -9.95 -12.72
C VAL A 329 -17.29 -8.83 -13.31
N ARG A 330 -17.56 -8.87 -14.63
CA ARG A 330 -18.39 -7.84 -15.29
C ARG A 330 -19.83 -7.83 -14.78
N ASP A 331 -20.40 -8.99 -14.46
CA ASP A 331 -21.79 -9.12 -14.02
C ASP A 331 -21.99 -8.78 -12.54
N SER A 332 -20.95 -8.95 -11.70
CA SER A 332 -21.09 -8.92 -10.24
C SER A 332 -20.52 -7.68 -9.58
N PHE A 333 -19.65 -6.92 -10.26
CA PHE A 333 -18.96 -5.75 -9.68
C PHE A 333 -19.32 -4.46 -10.42
N ALA A 334 -19.48 -3.39 -9.65
CA ALA A 334 -19.70 -2.06 -10.20
C ALA A 334 -18.36 -1.48 -10.67
N LEU A 335 -18.16 -1.38 -11.98
CA LEU A 335 -16.88 -1.02 -12.58
C LEU A 335 -16.81 0.44 -13.06
N THR A 336 -17.91 1.18 -13.05
CA THR A 336 -17.89 2.63 -13.32
C THR A 336 -17.24 3.40 -12.15
N PRO A 337 -16.57 4.55 -12.37
CA PRO A 337 -15.96 5.32 -11.27
C PRO A 337 -16.94 5.60 -10.12
N LYS A 338 -18.17 6.02 -10.44
CA LYS A 338 -19.22 6.24 -9.45
C LYS A 338 -19.59 4.95 -8.71
N GLY A 339 -19.78 3.86 -9.44
CA GLY A 339 -20.13 2.55 -8.86
C GLY A 339 -19.06 2.01 -7.93
N ILE A 340 -17.78 2.19 -8.27
CA ILE A 340 -16.63 1.83 -7.42
C ILE A 340 -16.66 2.61 -6.10
N ILE A 341 -16.83 3.94 -6.18
CA ILE A 341 -16.88 4.83 -5.02
C ILE A 341 -18.00 4.41 -4.06
N GLU A 342 -19.19 4.10 -4.60
CA GLU A 342 -20.35 3.67 -3.81
C GLU A 342 -20.13 2.26 -3.22
N ALA A 343 -19.68 1.29 -4.01
CA ALA A 343 -19.49 -0.09 -3.58
C ALA A 343 -18.41 -0.24 -2.49
N LEU A 344 -17.36 0.56 -2.55
CA LEU A 344 -16.25 0.54 -1.60
C LEU A 344 -16.36 1.65 -0.54
N ASP A 345 -17.42 2.47 -0.55
CA ASP A 345 -17.68 3.54 0.45
C ASP A 345 -16.48 4.50 0.62
N LEU A 346 -15.94 4.98 -0.51
CA LEU A 346 -14.69 5.72 -0.55
C LEU A 346 -14.81 7.22 -0.22
N ARG A 347 -16.00 7.77 0.05
CA ARG A 347 -16.18 9.18 0.39
C ARG A 347 -16.11 9.41 1.91
N LYS A 348 -15.08 8.84 2.55
CA LYS A 348 -14.82 8.92 3.98
C LYS A 348 -13.36 9.27 4.25
N PRO A 349 -13.02 9.82 5.41
CA PRO A 349 -11.62 10.09 5.80
C PRO A 349 -10.93 8.79 6.24
N ILE A 350 -10.49 7.96 5.28
CA ILE A 350 -9.91 6.63 5.47
C ILE A 350 -8.51 6.49 4.84
N TYR A 351 -7.95 7.59 4.33
CA TYR A 351 -6.80 7.54 3.44
C TYR A 351 -5.45 7.64 4.15
N LYS A 352 -5.29 8.50 5.17
CA LYS A 352 -4.02 8.65 5.88
C LYS A 352 -3.45 7.31 6.40
N PRO A 353 -4.26 6.38 6.97
CA PRO A 353 -3.75 5.07 7.40
C PRO A 353 -3.21 4.20 6.26
N THR A 354 -3.59 4.46 5.00
CA THR A 354 -3.10 3.70 3.84
C THR A 354 -1.71 4.15 3.39
N ALA A 355 -1.31 5.37 3.72
CA ALA A 355 -0.10 6.01 3.23
C ALA A 355 1.20 5.43 3.77
N ALA A 356 1.16 4.44 4.67
CA ALA A 356 2.31 3.69 5.16
C ALA A 356 1.98 2.21 5.29
N TYR A 357 2.97 1.34 5.08
CA TYR A 357 2.87 -0.12 5.21
C TYR A 357 1.95 -0.79 4.19
N GLY A 358 1.82 -0.20 3.00
CA GLY A 358 1.03 -0.70 1.88
C GLY A 358 -0.48 -0.40 1.97
N HIS A 359 -1.11 -0.29 0.81
CA HIS A 359 -2.56 -0.07 0.68
C HIS A 359 -3.37 -1.35 0.73
N PHE A 360 -2.71 -2.51 0.55
CA PHE A 360 -3.34 -3.83 0.46
C PHE A 360 -2.84 -4.78 1.55
N GLY A 361 -3.63 -5.86 1.78
CA GLY A 361 -3.32 -6.83 2.83
C GLY A 361 -3.52 -6.26 4.24
N ARG A 362 -4.41 -5.30 4.40
CA ARG A 362 -4.69 -4.60 5.67
C ARG A 362 -6.02 -5.05 6.26
N THR A 363 -6.16 -4.86 7.55
CA THR A 363 -7.40 -5.13 8.29
C THR A 363 -7.95 -3.85 8.92
N GLY A 364 -9.25 -3.80 9.11
CA GLY A 364 -9.93 -2.67 9.74
C GLY A 364 -11.02 -2.04 8.88
N PRO A 365 -11.89 -1.23 9.48
CA PRO A 365 -13.11 -0.75 8.81
C PRO A 365 -12.85 0.19 7.63
N GLY A 366 -11.69 0.87 7.60
CA GLY A 366 -11.31 1.77 6.52
C GLY A 366 -10.82 1.07 5.24
N PHE A 367 -10.47 -0.22 5.31
CA PHE A 367 -9.93 -0.98 4.18
C PHE A 367 -11.02 -1.82 3.49
N THR A 368 -12.04 -1.14 2.96
CA THR A 368 -13.25 -1.79 2.42
C THR A 368 -12.98 -2.70 1.22
N TRP A 369 -11.92 -2.45 0.47
CA TRP A 369 -11.46 -3.30 -0.65
C TRP A 369 -10.81 -4.62 -0.22
N GLU A 370 -10.63 -4.82 1.08
CA GLU A 370 -10.12 -6.09 1.63
C GLU A 370 -11.24 -7.08 2.02
N ARG A 371 -12.51 -6.70 1.87
CA ARG A 371 -13.66 -7.59 2.14
C ARG A 371 -13.74 -8.74 1.14
N THR A 372 -14.23 -9.88 1.60
CA THR A 372 -14.46 -11.09 0.78
C THR A 372 -15.95 -11.46 0.68
N ASP A 373 -16.81 -10.47 0.84
CA ASP A 373 -18.27 -10.59 0.92
C ASP A 373 -18.94 -11.00 -0.41
N ARG A 374 -18.18 -11.05 -1.51
CA ARG A 374 -18.64 -11.55 -2.81
C ARG A 374 -18.20 -12.99 -3.11
N ALA A 375 -17.34 -13.57 -2.29
CA ALA A 375 -16.74 -14.88 -2.54
C ALA A 375 -17.80 -15.99 -2.68
N ASP A 376 -18.77 -16.05 -1.77
CA ASP A 376 -19.83 -17.09 -1.81
C ASP A 376 -20.72 -16.96 -3.05
N ALA A 377 -21.07 -15.73 -3.45
CA ALA A 377 -21.85 -15.48 -4.66
C ALA A 377 -21.09 -15.91 -5.92
N LEU A 378 -19.79 -15.59 -6.02
CA LEU A 378 -18.94 -16.01 -7.13
C LEU A 378 -18.80 -17.53 -7.19
N ARG A 379 -18.59 -18.17 -6.04
CA ARG A 379 -18.49 -19.62 -5.93
C ARG A 379 -19.78 -20.31 -6.40
N LYS A 380 -20.94 -19.81 -5.97
CA LYS A 380 -22.26 -20.31 -6.41
C LYS A 380 -22.45 -20.15 -7.92
N ALA A 381 -22.12 -18.99 -8.48
CA ALA A 381 -22.22 -18.72 -9.91
C ALA A 381 -21.31 -19.64 -10.73
N ALA A 382 -20.17 -20.05 -10.18
CA ALA A 382 -19.25 -21.00 -10.79
C ALA A 382 -19.75 -22.47 -10.73
N GLY A 383 -20.82 -22.76 -9.99
CA GLY A 383 -21.31 -24.11 -9.78
C GLY A 383 -20.47 -24.95 -8.80
N LEU A 384 -19.61 -24.29 -8.02
CA LEU A 384 -18.82 -24.92 -6.97
C LEU A 384 -19.67 -24.98 -5.69
N GLY A 385 -19.80 -26.15 -5.08
CA GLY A 385 -20.57 -26.34 -3.83
C GLY A 385 -20.10 -25.41 -2.69
N VAL A 386 -20.94 -25.22 -1.66
CA VAL A 386 -20.58 -24.43 -0.47
C VAL A 386 -19.31 -25.00 0.15
N VAL A 387 -18.35 -24.14 0.54
CA VAL A 387 -17.21 -24.58 1.35
C VAL A 387 -17.77 -25.00 2.71
N ALA A 388 -17.75 -26.30 3.02
CA ALA A 388 -17.78 -26.70 4.41
C ALA A 388 -16.61 -25.96 5.08
N GLU A 389 -16.86 -25.25 6.17
CA GLU A 389 -15.86 -24.46 6.91
C GLU A 389 -14.50 -25.17 6.87
N VAL A 390 -13.55 -24.59 6.15
CA VAL A 390 -12.17 -25.07 6.19
C VAL A 390 -11.70 -24.76 7.58
N ALA A 391 -11.69 -25.78 8.44
CA ALA A 391 -11.09 -25.69 9.75
C ALA A 391 -9.68 -25.17 9.56
N VAL A 392 -9.45 -23.96 10.05
CA VAL A 392 -8.13 -23.34 10.13
C VAL A 392 -7.23 -24.35 10.84
N ARG A 393 -6.41 -25.04 10.09
CA ARG A 393 -5.33 -25.84 10.69
C ARG A 393 -4.34 -24.85 11.30
N ARG A 394 -4.42 -24.77 12.63
CA ARG A 394 -3.49 -24.05 13.51
C ARG A 394 -2.10 -24.64 13.43
#